data_38683a84dd3159ee390fb82fc2f2984e
#
_entry.id   38683a84dd3159ee390fb82fc2f2984e
#
_cell.length_a   1.000
_cell.length_b   1.000
_cell.length_c   1.000
_cell.angle_alpha   90.00
_cell.angle_beta   90.00
_cell.angle_gamma   90.00
#
_symmetry.space_group_name_H-M   'P 1'
#
loop_
_entity.id
_entity.type
_entity.pdbx_description
1 polymer ?
#
loop_
_entity_poly.entity_id
_entity_poly.type
_entity_poly.pdbx_seq_one_letter_code
_entity_poly.pdbx_strand_id
1 'polypeptide(L)'
;MSRVLLKLSGESFADQDTNFGIESNTLTRIADEISKASETGVQIGIVVGGGNFFRGVSESAKNMAQANADYMGMLATVINAIALKDALDKNGINTRVQSAITMTSVAEPYIRLRAIRHLEKGRVVIFAAGTGNPYFTTDTAASLRAAEIEAEIVLKSTRVDGVYSDDPEKNSSAELYEQLTYKEVLDNKLSVMDLTAITLCEENNMPIRVFDGTKNGNIFKVLQGEKMGTIIS
;
A
#
# COMPACT_ATOMS: atom_id res chain seq x y z
N MET A 1 16.45 -1.76 7.92
CA MET A 1 15.89 -2.05 6.59
C MET A 1 16.46 -1.05 5.61
N SER A 2 16.95 -1.50 4.44
CA SER A 2 17.54 -0.59 3.45
C SER A 2 16.51 -0.13 2.41
N ARG A 3 15.63 -1.04 1.95
CA ARG A 3 14.57 -0.73 0.99
C ARG A 3 13.29 -1.45 1.36
N VAL A 4 12.18 -0.71 1.38
CA VAL A 4 10.86 -1.25 1.77
C VAL A 4 9.80 -0.85 0.76
N LEU A 5 8.73 -1.65 0.68
CA LEU A 5 7.51 -1.26 0.01
C LEU A 5 6.40 -1.04 1.04
N LEU A 6 5.90 0.18 1.13
CA LEU A 6 4.74 0.55 1.95
C LEU A 6 3.47 0.50 1.10
N LYS A 7 2.50 -0.31 1.49
CA LYS A 7 1.17 -0.32 0.88
C LYS A 7 0.18 0.44 1.76
N LEU A 8 -0.41 1.47 1.23
CA LEU A 8 -1.47 2.27 1.85
C LEU A 8 -2.80 1.97 1.17
N SER A 9 -3.84 1.64 1.93
CA SER A 9 -5.19 1.50 1.36
C SER A 9 -5.74 2.88 0.97
N GLY A 10 -6.63 2.95 -0.03
CA GLY A 10 -7.29 4.21 -0.37
C GLY A 10 -8.07 4.78 0.82
N GLU A 11 -8.67 3.91 1.62
CA GLU A 11 -9.41 4.25 2.83
C GLU A 11 -8.55 4.96 3.89
N SER A 12 -7.22 4.72 3.85
CA SER A 12 -6.29 5.44 4.74
C SER A 12 -6.22 6.94 4.46
N PHE A 13 -6.73 7.41 3.31
CA PHE A 13 -6.77 8.82 2.94
C PHE A 13 -8.16 9.44 3.11
N ALA A 14 -9.20 8.60 3.28
CA ALA A 14 -10.57 9.05 3.34
C ALA A 14 -10.88 9.84 4.61
N ASP A 15 -11.84 10.74 4.50
CA ASP A 15 -12.53 11.31 5.64
C ASP A 15 -13.24 10.19 6.42
N GLN A 16 -13.09 10.18 7.76
CA GLN A 16 -13.59 9.09 8.61
C GLN A 16 -15.12 9.01 8.69
N ASP A 17 -15.82 10.14 8.54
CA ASP A 17 -17.27 10.19 8.64
C ASP A 17 -17.92 9.74 7.34
N THR A 18 -17.39 10.19 6.20
CA THR A 18 -17.96 9.90 4.87
C THR A 18 -17.34 8.67 4.20
N ASN A 19 -16.17 8.22 4.64
CA ASN A 19 -15.34 7.20 3.99
C ASN A 19 -15.05 7.52 2.50
N PHE A 20 -15.03 8.81 2.14
CA PHE A 20 -14.86 9.25 0.77
C PHE A 20 -13.84 10.39 0.66
N GLY A 21 -13.19 10.49 -0.51
CA GLY A 21 -12.29 11.58 -0.84
C GLY A 21 -10.93 11.50 -0.14
N ILE A 22 -10.30 12.67 0.04
CA ILE A 22 -9.00 12.81 0.72
C ILE A 22 -9.19 13.80 1.86
N GLU A 23 -8.92 13.37 3.09
CA GLU A 23 -8.93 14.19 4.28
C GLU A 23 -7.54 14.81 4.50
N SER A 24 -7.50 16.15 4.59
CA SER A 24 -6.23 16.90 4.57
C SER A 24 -5.33 16.60 5.77
N ASN A 25 -5.89 16.48 6.98
CA ASN A 25 -5.09 16.23 8.19
C ASN A 25 -4.50 14.82 8.17
N THR A 26 -5.27 13.84 7.71
CA THR A 26 -4.81 12.45 7.54
C THR A 26 -3.70 12.37 6.49
N LEU A 27 -3.87 13.04 5.34
CA LEU A 27 -2.84 13.09 4.31
C LEU A 27 -1.54 13.74 4.83
N THR A 28 -1.66 14.86 5.56
CA THR A 28 -0.52 15.56 6.16
C THR A 28 0.19 14.66 7.17
N ARG A 29 -0.54 13.99 8.07
CA ARG A 29 0.03 13.05 9.05
C ARG A 29 0.81 11.93 8.38
N ILE A 30 0.23 11.29 7.34
CA ILE A 30 0.90 10.22 6.58
C ILE A 30 2.19 10.74 5.93
N ALA A 31 2.11 11.92 5.29
CA ALA A 31 3.27 12.54 4.66
C ALA A 31 4.37 12.88 5.67
N ASP A 32 4.03 13.41 6.84
CA ASP A 32 4.97 13.75 7.91
C ASP A 32 5.72 12.50 8.43
N GLU A 33 5.00 11.39 8.64
CA GLU A 33 5.59 10.14 9.11
C GLU A 33 6.53 9.52 8.08
N ILE A 34 6.14 9.54 6.80
CA ILE A 34 6.99 9.05 5.69
C ILE A 34 8.21 9.95 5.51
N SER A 35 8.03 11.28 5.61
CA SER A 35 9.13 12.24 5.48
C SER A 35 10.20 12.01 6.54
N LYS A 36 9.80 11.92 7.80
CA LYS A 36 10.70 11.62 8.93
C LYS A 36 11.44 10.30 8.74
N ALA A 37 10.75 9.27 8.23
CA ALA A 37 11.39 7.99 7.95
C ALA A 37 12.39 8.08 6.79
N SER A 38 12.08 8.81 5.73
CA SER A 38 12.96 9.01 4.58
C SER A 38 14.28 9.69 4.95
N GLU A 39 14.25 10.62 5.91
CA GLU A 39 15.44 11.33 6.42
C GLU A 39 16.46 10.40 7.10
N THR A 40 16.05 9.22 7.54
CA THR A 40 16.96 8.22 8.13
C THR A 40 17.70 7.38 7.09
N GLY A 41 17.44 7.61 5.80
CA GLY A 41 18.11 6.93 4.70
C GLY A 41 17.41 5.65 4.23
N VAL A 42 16.24 5.27 4.79
CA VAL A 42 15.47 4.15 4.26
C VAL A 42 14.91 4.48 2.89
N GLN A 43 15.05 3.57 1.92
CA GLN A 43 14.50 3.71 0.58
C GLN A 43 13.04 3.25 0.58
N ILE A 44 12.12 4.14 0.23
CA ILE A 44 10.67 3.90 0.38
C ILE A 44 10.00 3.89 -1.00
N GLY A 45 9.52 2.71 -1.42
CA GLY A 45 8.52 2.57 -2.46
C GLY A 45 7.12 2.53 -1.83
N ILE A 46 6.15 3.17 -2.46
CA ILE A 46 4.77 3.23 -1.93
C ILE A 46 3.80 2.77 -3.01
N VAL A 47 2.89 1.86 -2.65
CA VAL A 47 1.70 1.54 -3.45
C VAL A 47 0.48 2.09 -2.74
N VAL A 48 -0.36 2.84 -3.45
CA VAL A 48 -1.59 3.41 -2.91
C VAL A 48 -2.83 2.73 -3.50
N GLY A 49 -3.83 2.49 -2.67
CA GLY A 49 -5.15 2.04 -3.11
C GLY A 49 -6.03 3.19 -3.60
N GLY A 50 -7.20 2.86 -4.18
CA GLY A 50 -8.18 3.83 -4.71
C GLY A 50 -9.57 3.74 -4.08
N GLY A 51 -9.73 2.91 -3.03
CA GLY A 51 -11.04 2.56 -2.45
C GLY A 51 -11.81 3.74 -1.81
N ASN A 52 -11.15 4.87 -1.55
CA ASN A 52 -11.77 6.10 -1.10
C ASN A 52 -12.51 6.89 -2.19
N PHE A 53 -12.28 6.59 -3.45
CA PHE A 53 -13.00 7.20 -4.58
C PHE A 53 -13.88 6.20 -5.31
N PHE A 54 -13.39 4.97 -5.50
CA PHE A 54 -14.11 3.96 -6.25
C PHE A 54 -13.82 2.55 -5.72
N ARG A 55 -14.89 1.79 -5.48
CA ARG A 55 -14.82 0.35 -5.15
C ARG A 55 -15.54 -0.44 -6.21
N GLY A 56 -14.85 -1.37 -6.88
CA GLY A 56 -15.40 -2.22 -7.92
C GLY A 56 -16.56 -3.11 -7.46
N VAL A 57 -16.68 -3.34 -6.14
CA VAL A 57 -17.80 -4.08 -5.51
C VAL A 57 -18.97 -3.18 -5.07
N SER A 58 -18.89 -1.87 -5.31
CA SER A 58 -19.97 -0.93 -4.94
C SER A 58 -21.23 -1.13 -5.81
N GLU A 59 -22.38 -0.67 -5.32
CA GLU A 59 -23.65 -0.76 -6.10
C GLU A 59 -23.56 -0.08 -7.46
N SER A 60 -22.82 1.02 -7.57
CA SER A 60 -22.56 1.72 -8.82
C SER A 60 -21.77 0.90 -9.84
N ALA A 61 -21.01 -0.11 -9.39
CA ALA A 61 -20.24 -1.00 -10.27
C ALA A 61 -20.99 -2.26 -10.68
N LYS A 62 -22.11 -2.61 -10.04
CA LYS A 62 -22.85 -3.88 -10.28
C LYS A 62 -23.27 -4.09 -11.75
N ASN A 63 -23.48 -3.02 -12.51
CA ASN A 63 -23.86 -3.08 -13.92
C ASN A 63 -22.72 -2.72 -14.87
N MET A 64 -21.49 -2.62 -14.37
CA MET A 64 -20.30 -2.28 -15.14
C MET A 64 -19.53 -3.54 -15.52
N ALA A 65 -18.90 -3.53 -16.71
CA ALA A 65 -17.91 -4.57 -17.01
C ALA A 65 -16.75 -4.48 -16.01
N GLN A 66 -16.34 -5.61 -15.43
CA GLN A 66 -15.30 -5.69 -14.39
C GLN A 66 -14.03 -4.91 -14.80
N ALA A 67 -13.58 -5.08 -16.04
CA ALA A 67 -12.40 -4.37 -16.53
C ALA A 67 -12.53 -2.84 -16.46
N ASN A 68 -13.71 -2.29 -16.74
CA ASN A 68 -13.96 -0.85 -16.64
C ASN A 68 -13.95 -0.39 -15.17
N ALA A 69 -14.57 -1.15 -14.27
CA ALA A 69 -14.56 -0.88 -12.85
C ALA A 69 -13.11 -0.88 -12.29
N ASP A 70 -12.30 -1.84 -12.73
CA ASP A 70 -10.90 -1.93 -12.32
C ASP A 70 -10.07 -0.75 -12.85
N TYR A 71 -10.30 -0.31 -14.11
CA TYR A 71 -9.66 0.91 -14.63
C TYR A 71 -10.04 2.16 -13.83
N MET A 72 -11.30 2.30 -13.42
CA MET A 72 -11.73 3.40 -12.55
C MET A 72 -10.99 3.35 -11.20
N GLY A 73 -10.87 2.16 -10.60
CA GLY A 73 -10.07 1.95 -9.39
C GLY A 73 -8.59 2.31 -9.59
N MET A 74 -7.99 1.93 -10.71
CA MET A 74 -6.62 2.32 -11.06
C MET A 74 -6.45 3.82 -11.18
N LEU A 75 -7.38 4.53 -11.85
CA LEU A 75 -7.35 6.00 -11.94
C LEU A 75 -7.53 6.66 -10.57
N ALA A 76 -8.35 6.10 -9.69
CA ALA A 76 -8.51 6.56 -8.31
C ALA A 76 -7.17 6.49 -7.53
N THR A 77 -6.36 5.44 -7.76
CA THR A 77 -5.01 5.37 -7.17
C THR A 77 -4.10 6.49 -7.64
N VAL A 78 -4.24 6.94 -8.89
CA VAL A 78 -3.45 8.06 -9.43
C VAL A 78 -3.78 9.36 -8.71
N ILE A 79 -5.06 9.61 -8.41
CA ILE A 79 -5.49 10.78 -7.64
C ILE A 79 -4.79 10.78 -6.27
N ASN A 80 -4.84 9.65 -5.55
CA ASN A 80 -4.18 9.52 -4.24
C ASN A 80 -2.65 9.68 -4.33
N ALA A 81 -2.03 9.13 -5.37
CA ALA A 81 -0.60 9.23 -5.59
C ALA A 81 -0.14 10.69 -5.80
N ILE A 82 -0.91 11.47 -6.56
CA ILE A 82 -0.63 12.89 -6.81
C ILE A 82 -0.78 13.69 -5.51
N ALA A 83 -1.85 13.44 -4.74
CA ALA A 83 -2.08 14.12 -3.48
C ALA A 83 -0.96 13.81 -2.46
N LEU A 84 -0.56 12.54 -2.33
CA LEU A 84 0.52 12.16 -1.44
C LEU A 84 1.86 12.75 -1.88
N LYS A 85 2.14 12.78 -3.20
CA LYS A 85 3.32 13.44 -3.74
C LYS A 85 3.37 14.91 -3.36
N ASP A 86 2.27 15.67 -3.55
CA ASP A 86 2.20 17.09 -3.21
C ASP A 86 2.47 17.34 -1.72
N ALA A 87 1.91 16.49 -0.83
CA ALA A 87 2.15 16.58 0.59
C ALA A 87 3.61 16.27 0.98
N LEU A 88 4.23 15.25 0.36
CA LEU A 88 5.64 14.91 0.59
C LEU A 88 6.58 16.00 0.04
N ASP A 89 6.30 16.54 -1.14
CA ASP A 89 7.10 17.63 -1.72
C ASP A 89 7.05 18.90 -0.84
N LYS A 90 5.89 19.21 -0.21
CA LYS A 90 5.76 20.30 0.77
C LYS A 90 6.63 20.09 2.01
N ASN A 91 6.88 18.85 2.38
CA ASN A 91 7.81 18.48 3.46
C ASN A 91 9.29 18.44 2.99
N GLY A 92 9.58 18.85 1.75
CA GLY A 92 10.94 18.85 1.20
C GLY A 92 11.43 17.49 0.68
N ILE A 93 10.57 16.47 0.65
CA ILE A 93 10.93 15.14 0.16
C ILE A 93 10.81 15.09 -1.36
N ASN A 94 11.91 14.75 -2.03
CA ASN A 94 11.92 14.59 -3.48
C ASN A 94 11.16 13.33 -3.91
N THR A 95 9.94 13.50 -4.37
CA THR A 95 9.02 12.39 -4.64
C THR A 95 8.80 12.20 -6.15
N ARG A 96 8.64 10.96 -6.59
CA ARG A 96 8.27 10.58 -7.97
C ARG A 96 7.03 9.71 -7.98
N VAL A 97 6.08 10.02 -8.84
CA VAL A 97 4.95 9.15 -9.16
C VAL A 97 5.28 8.41 -10.46
N GLN A 98 5.19 7.09 -10.42
CA GLN A 98 5.29 6.25 -11.60
C GLN A 98 3.98 5.48 -11.80
N SER A 99 3.41 5.58 -12.99
CA SER A 99 2.12 4.95 -13.31
C SER A 99 2.29 3.74 -14.23
N ALA A 100 1.59 2.67 -13.90
CA ALA A 100 1.51 1.48 -14.74
C ALA A 100 0.67 1.71 -16.01
N ILE A 101 -0.25 2.68 -15.99
CA ILE A 101 -0.95 3.17 -17.18
C ILE A 101 -0.23 4.41 -17.70
N THR A 102 0.07 4.46 -18.99
CA THR A 102 0.78 5.59 -19.59
C THR A 102 -0.04 6.87 -19.54
N MET A 103 0.46 7.85 -18.82
CA MET A 103 -0.14 9.20 -18.68
C MET A 103 0.95 10.24 -18.44
N THR A 104 1.82 10.41 -19.40
CA THR A 104 3.08 11.17 -19.30
C THR A 104 2.94 12.62 -18.86
N SER A 105 1.76 13.24 -19.09
CA SER A 105 1.47 14.60 -18.60
C SER A 105 1.25 14.69 -17.08
N VAL A 106 1.05 13.55 -16.40
CA VAL A 106 0.66 13.49 -14.99
C VAL A 106 1.68 12.75 -14.14
N ALA A 107 2.21 11.63 -14.65
CA ALA A 107 3.14 10.76 -13.93
C ALA A 107 4.18 10.17 -14.91
N GLU A 108 5.33 9.78 -14.39
CA GLU A 108 6.31 9.03 -15.17
C GLU A 108 5.74 7.65 -15.54
N PRO A 109 6.02 7.12 -16.74
CA PRO A 109 5.74 5.71 -17.02
C PRO A 109 6.55 4.83 -16.06
N TYR A 110 5.93 3.78 -15.53
CA TYR A 110 6.64 2.82 -14.71
C TYR A 110 7.73 2.11 -15.51
N ILE A 111 8.96 2.21 -15.06
CA ILE A 111 10.13 1.49 -15.58
C ILE A 111 10.93 1.03 -14.37
N ARG A 112 11.06 -0.30 -14.18
CA ARG A 112 11.71 -0.93 -13.03
C ARG A 112 13.06 -0.28 -12.68
N LEU A 113 13.99 -0.20 -13.63
CA LEU A 113 15.34 0.34 -13.38
C LEU A 113 15.32 1.84 -13.05
N ARG A 114 14.33 2.59 -13.55
CA ARG A 114 14.16 4.00 -13.20
C ARG A 114 13.65 4.15 -11.76
N ALA A 115 12.73 3.27 -11.33
CA ALA A 115 12.26 3.24 -9.94
C ALA A 115 13.42 2.96 -8.97
N ILE A 116 14.22 1.92 -9.24
CA ILE A 116 15.42 1.60 -8.46
C ILE A 116 16.37 2.80 -8.41
N ARG A 117 16.64 3.43 -9.56
CA ARG A 117 17.53 4.60 -9.63
C ARG A 117 17.00 5.80 -8.82
N HIS A 118 15.68 5.98 -8.73
CA HIS A 118 15.09 7.01 -7.87
C HIS A 118 15.31 6.68 -6.39
N LEU A 119 15.04 5.45 -5.98
CA LEU A 119 15.23 4.97 -4.61
C LEU A 119 16.69 5.12 -4.17
N GLU A 120 17.64 4.70 -5.00
CA GLU A 120 19.09 4.86 -4.75
C GLU A 120 19.53 6.32 -4.57
N LYS A 121 18.80 7.28 -5.18
CA LYS A 121 19.03 8.71 -5.00
C LYS A 121 18.30 9.31 -3.79
N GLY A 122 17.77 8.49 -2.91
CA GLY A 122 17.02 8.92 -1.71
C GLY A 122 15.66 9.55 -2.03
N ARG A 123 15.08 9.25 -3.20
CA ARG A 123 13.73 9.73 -3.57
C ARG A 123 12.69 8.73 -3.11
N VAL A 124 11.55 9.23 -2.65
CA VAL A 124 10.37 8.40 -2.46
C VAL A 124 9.71 8.14 -3.81
N VAL A 125 9.33 6.89 -4.09
CA VAL A 125 8.65 6.51 -5.34
C VAL A 125 7.26 6.01 -5.02
N ILE A 126 6.23 6.64 -5.59
CA ILE A 126 4.84 6.24 -5.46
C ILE A 126 4.42 5.53 -6.75
N PHE A 127 4.00 4.27 -6.64
CA PHE A 127 3.51 3.46 -7.74
C PHE A 127 2.00 3.58 -7.84
N ALA A 128 1.51 4.14 -8.94
CA ALA A 128 0.11 4.37 -9.23
C ALA A 128 -0.41 3.44 -10.32
N ALA A 129 -1.72 3.36 -10.46
CA ALA A 129 -2.45 2.53 -11.42
C ALA A 129 -2.23 1.01 -11.22
N GLY A 130 -1.93 0.58 -10.00
CA GLY A 130 -1.83 -0.83 -9.64
C GLY A 130 -0.82 -1.60 -10.49
N THR A 131 -1.25 -2.73 -11.07
CA THR A 131 -0.47 -3.51 -12.05
C THR A 131 -0.57 -2.94 -13.48
N GLY A 132 -1.54 -2.05 -13.73
CA GLY A 132 -1.90 -1.61 -15.08
C GLY A 132 -2.86 -2.56 -15.81
N ASN A 133 -3.21 -3.69 -15.20
CA ASN A 133 -4.08 -4.70 -15.76
C ASN A 133 -5.33 -4.89 -14.89
N PRO A 134 -6.53 -5.02 -15.50
CA PRO A 134 -7.73 -5.44 -14.79
C PRO A 134 -7.57 -6.79 -14.08
N TYR A 135 -8.48 -7.09 -13.16
CA TYR A 135 -8.56 -8.34 -12.38
C TYR A 135 -7.49 -8.52 -11.31
N PHE A 136 -6.61 -7.55 -11.10
CA PHE A 136 -5.63 -7.55 -10.02
C PHE A 136 -5.92 -6.45 -8.99
N THR A 137 -5.65 -6.76 -7.74
CA THR A 137 -5.82 -5.78 -6.64
C THR A 137 -4.55 -4.93 -6.45
N THR A 138 -4.65 -3.92 -5.58
CA THR A 138 -3.47 -3.15 -5.16
C THR A 138 -2.55 -3.95 -4.23
N ASP A 139 -3.03 -5.02 -3.60
CA ASP A 139 -2.19 -5.94 -2.82
C ASP A 139 -1.28 -6.75 -3.76
N THR A 140 -1.82 -7.29 -4.87
CA THR A 140 -1.02 -7.91 -5.93
C THR A 140 -0.01 -6.92 -6.51
N ALA A 141 -0.42 -5.65 -6.75
CA ALA A 141 0.50 -4.63 -7.22
C ALA A 141 1.62 -4.35 -6.21
N ALA A 142 1.33 -4.33 -4.91
CA ALA A 142 2.33 -4.11 -3.87
C ALA A 142 3.37 -5.25 -3.85
N SER A 143 2.92 -6.51 -3.90
CA SER A 143 3.81 -7.68 -3.96
C SER A 143 4.70 -7.66 -5.21
N LEU A 144 4.11 -7.37 -6.39
CA LEU A 144 4.84 -7.27 -7.65
C LEU A 144 5.89 -6.15 -7.61
N ARG A 145 5.53 -4.94 -7.19
CA ARG A 145 6.46 -3.82 -7.11
C ARG A 145 7.56 -4.07 -6.08
N ALA A 146 7.24 -4.71 -4.95
CA ALA A 146 8.25 -5.07 -3.94
C ALA A 146 9.33 -6.00 -4.53
N ALA A 147 8.92 -7.05 -5.24
CA ALA A 147 9.85 -7.96 -5.91
C ALA A 147 10.68 -7.23 -6.99
N GLU A 148 10.03 -6.43 -7.85
CA GLU A 148 10.69 -5.70 -8.94
C GLU A 148 11.72 -4.68 -8.46
N ILE A 149 11.47 -3.98 -7.35
CA ILE A 149 12.41 -3.00 -6.79
C ILE A 149 13.39 -3.62 -5.79
N GLU A 150 13.33 -4.93 -5.59
CA GLU A 150 14.20 -5.65 -4.63
C GLU A 150 14.01 -5.10 -3.19
N ALA A 151 12.77 -4.92 -2.76
CA ALA A 151 12.45 -4.54 -1.39
C ALA A 151 12.72 -5.71 -0.43
N GLU A 152 13.08 -5.40 0.81
CA GLU A 152 13.32 -6.42 1.85
C GLU A 152 12.01 -6.91 2.49
N ILE A 153 10.94 -6.12 2.39
CA ILE A 153 9.66 -6.37 3.05
C ILE A 153 8.53 -5.56 2.43
N VAL A 154 7.33 -6.12 2.44
CA VAL A 154 6.07 -5.39 2.19
C VAL A 154 5.47 -4.99 3.54
N LEU A 155 5.23 -3.70 3.74
CA LEU A 155 4.59 -3.11 4.91
C LEU A 155 3.15 -2.77 4.54
N LYS A 156 2.18 -3.58 4.99
CA LYS A 156 0.76 -3.37 4.72
C LYS A 156 0.10 -2.60 5.84
N SER A 157 -0.22 -1.34 5.57
CA SER A 157 -1.02 -0.49 6.45
C SER A 157 -2.51 -0.86 6.34
N THR A 158 -3.14 -1.13 7.49
CA THR A 158 -4.57 -1.45 7.65
C THR A 158 -5.20 -0.60 8.75
N ARG A 159 -6.47 -0.88 9.09
CA ARG A 159 -7.17 -0.27 10.23
C ARG A 159 -7.19 -1.15 11.47
N VAL A 160 -6.59 -2.35 11.39
CA VAL A 160 -6.47 -3.28 12.51
C VAL A 160 -5.00 -3.51 12.86
N ASP A 161 -4.71 -3.91 14.08
CA ASP A 161 -3.35 -4.04 14.62
C ASP A 161 -2.50 -5.10 13.88
N GLY A 162 -3.13 -6.06 13.21
CA GLY A 162 -2.45 -7.14 12.47
C GLY A 162 -3.44 -8.15 11.93
N VAL A 163 -3.02 -9.40 11.83
CA VAL A 163 -3.86 -10.51 11.35
C VAL A 163 -4.46 -11.23 12.55
N TYR A 164 -5.76 -11.44 12.51
CA TYR A 164 -6.52 -12.13 13.56
C TYR A 164 -7.04 -13.49 13.07
N SER A 165 -7.35 -14.35 14.02
CA SER A 165 -7.95 -15.67 13.76
C SER A 165 -9.36 -15.56 13.14
N ASP A 166 -10.04 -14.43 13.35
CA ASP A 166 -11.36 -14.08 12.81
C ASP A 166 -11.48 -12.54 12.75
N ASP A 167 -12.58 -12.02 12.25
CA ASP A 167 -12.85 -10.57 12.22
C ASP A 167 -13.01 -10.01 13.65
N PRO A 168 -12.06 -9.21 14.17
CA PRO A 168 -12.13 -8.72 15.55
C PRO A 168 -13.28 -7.72 15.79
N GLU A 169 -13.85 -7.14 14.75
CA GLU A 169 -15.02 -6.25 14.85
C GLU A 169 -16.30 -7.04 15.08
N LYS A 170 -16.34 -8.32 14.68
CA LYS A 170 -17.49 -9.21 14.81
C LYS A 170 -17.33 -10.26 15.89
N ASN A 171 -16.12 -10.68 16.16
CA ASN A 171 -15.80 -11.71 17.13
C ASN A 171 -14.78 -11.20 18.15
N SER A 172 -15.27 -10.91 19.36
CA SER A 172 -14.44 -10.43 20.47
C SER A 172 -13.44 -11.47 21.01
N SER A 173 -13.56 -12.74 20.60
CA SER A 173 -12.60 -13.80 20.92
C SER A 173 -11.54 -14.01 19.83
N ALA A 174 -11.51 -13.16 18.79
CA ALA A 174 -10.47 -13.22 17.77
C ALA A 174 -9.10 -12.94 18.38
N GLU A 175 -8.15 -13.82 18.13
CA GLU A 175 -6.78 -13.73 18.63
C GLU A 175 -5.87 -13.10 17.58
N LEU A 176 -5.03 -12.15 18.00
CA LEU A 176 -4.03 -11.52 17.15
C LEU A 176 -2.83 -12.46 16.99
N TYR A 177 -2.43 -12.73 15.76
CA TYR A 177 -1.20 -13.45 15.47
C TYR A 177 0.01 -12.49 15.44
N GLU A 178 1.06 -12.81 16.17
CA GLU A 178 2.34 -12.07 16.08
C GLU A 178 3.14 -12.50 14.84
N GLN A 179 3.10 -13.78 14.52
CA GLN A 179 3.78 -14.38 13.38
C GLN A 179 2.93 -15.46 12.72
N LEU A 180 3.00 -15.52 11.39
CA LEU A 180 2.36 -16.54 10.55
C LEU A 180 3.33 -16.96 9.45
N THR A 181 3.20 -18.21 9.00
CA THR A 181 3.77 -18.65 7.72
C THR A 181 2.80 -18.36 6.59
N TYR A 182 3.29 -18.25 5.35
CA TYR A 182 2.42 -18.15 4.17
C TYR A 182 1.42 -19.32 4.09
N LYS A 183 1.89 -20.53 4.43
CA LYS A 183 1.06 -21.74 4.46
C LYS A 183 -0.11 -21.60 5.44
N GLU A 184 0.12 -21.12 6.64
CA GLU A 184 -0.94 -20.90 7.63
C GLU A 184 -1.96 -19.87 7.15
N VAL A 185 -1.51 -18.79 6.47
CA VAL A 185 -2.41 -17.81 5.87
C VAL A 185 -3.31 -18.44 4.81
N LEU A 186 -2.72 -19.28 3.94
CA LEU A 186 -3.44 -19.94 2.84
C LEU A 186 -4.39 -21.03 3.36
N ASP A 187 -3.91 -21.93 4.24
CA ASP A 187 -4.67 -23.06 4.78
C ASP A 187 -5.87 -22.58 5.62
N ASN A 188 -5.67 -21.55 6.43
CA ASN A 188 -6.71 -20.97 7.28
C ASN A 188 -7.56 -19.91 6.56
N LYS A 189 -7.27 -19.60 5.29
CA LYS A 189 -7.97 -18.59 4.48
C LYS A 189 -8.07 -17.22 5.18
N LEU A 190 -7.00 -16.82 5.85
CA LEU A 190 -6.96 -15.55 6.58
C LEU A 190 -7.05 -14.38 5.60
N SER A 191 -7.91 -13.41 5.89
CA SER A 191 -8.16 -12.25 5.03
C SER A 191 -7.05 -11.18 5.15
N VAL A 192 -5.83 -11.55 4.80
CA VAL A 192 -4.66 -10.65 4.86
C VAL A 192 -4.52 -9.86 3.57
N MET A 193 -4.41 -10.56 2.45
CA MET A 193 -4.24 -10.06 1.09
C MET A 193 -4.96 -11.04 0.14
N ASP A 194 -5.11 -10.67 -1.15
CA ASP A 194 -5.56 -11.66 -2.12
C ASP A 194 -4.53 -12.79 -2.32
N LEU A 195 -5.02 -13.96 -2.76
CA LEU A 195 -4.19 -15.15 -2.92
C LEU A 195 -2.99 -14.93 -3.86
N THR A 196 -3.19 -14.18 -4.94
CA THR A 196 -2.13 -13.86 -5.89
C THR A 196 -1.01 -13.09 -5.23
N ALA A 197 -1.35 -12.12 -4.37
CA ALA A 197 -0.37 -11.34 -3.63
C ALA A 197 0.43 -12.20 -2.64
N ILE A 198 -0.24 -13.08 -1.89
CA ILE A 198 0.40 -13.99 -0.92
C ILE A 198 1.33 -14.95 -1.65
N THR A 199 0.87 -15.62 -2.72
CA THR A 199 1.68 -16.57 -3.50
C THR A 199 2.91 -15.89 -4.10
N LEU A 200 2.76 -14.67 -4.64
CA LEU A 200 3.88 -13.92 -5.20
C LEU A 200 4.93 -13.56 -4.12
N CYS A 201 4.49 -13.22 -2.91
CA CYS A 201 5.41 -12.97 -1.79
C CYS A 201 6.11 -14.26 -1.34
N GLU A 202 5.38 -15.38 -1.23
CA GLU A 202 5.95 -16.70 -0.88
C GLU A 202 7.02 -17.13 -1.87
N GLU A 203 6.74 -17.11 -3.18
CA GLU A 203 7.68 -17.49 -4.24
C GLU A 203 8.96 -16.65 -4.27
N ASN A 204 8.89 -15.40 -3.81
CA ASN A 204 10.02 -14.47 -3.76
C ASN A 204 10.64 -14.35 -2.35
N ASN A 205 10.21 -15.15 -1.38
CA ASN A 205 10.63 -15.05 0.03
C ASN A 205 10.52 -13.60 0.57
N MET A 206 9.44 -12.90 0.20
CA MET A 206 9.19 -11.50 0.52
C MET A 206 8.34 -11.37 1.78
N PRO A 207 8.90 -11.08 2.94
CA PRO A 207 8.12 -10.95 4.18
C PRO A 207 7.04 -9.87 4.05
N ILE A 208 5.90 -10.10 4.71
CA ILE A 208 4.81 -9.13 4.79
C ILE A 208 4.59 -8.77 6.25
N ARG A 209 4.56 -7.50 6.57
CA ARG A 209 4.15 -7.00 7.88
C ARG A 209 2.84 -6.26 7.78
N VAL A 210 1.85 -6.73 8.53
CA VAL A 210 0.51 -6.10 8.63
C VAL A 210 0.43 -5.32 9.93
N PHE A 211 0.04 -4.06 9.86
CA PHE A 211 0.00 -3.18 11.02
C PHE A 211 -1.09 -2.10 10.90
N ASP A 212 -1.48 -1.52 12.04
CA ASP A 212 -2.43 -0.41 12.06
C ASP A 212 -1.73 0.90 11.69
N GLY A 213 -1.95 1.37 10.47
CA GLY A 213 -1.42 2.66 9.97
C GLY A 213 -2.31 3.86 10.28
N THR A 214 -3.43 3.67 10.97
CA THR A 214 -4.31 4.79 11.38
C THR A 214 -3.81 5.47 12.64
N LYS A 215 -3.10 4.74 13.50
CA LYS A 215 -2.52 5.27 14.73
C LYS A 215 -1.32 6.15 14.41
N ASN A 216 -1.30 7.33 15.03
CA ASN A 216 -0.22 8.30 14.86
C ASN A 216 1.14 7.71 15.27
N GLY A 217 2.15 7.88 14.41
CA GLY A 217 3.51 7.39 14.60
C GLY A 217 3.77 5.95 14.15
N ASN A 218 2.75 5.14 13.88
CA ASN A 218 2.95 3.74 13.51
C ASN A 218 3.61 3.56 12.16
N ILE A 219 3.27 4.39 11.16
CA ILE A 219 3.93 4.34 9.84
C ILE A 219 5.42 4.64 10.00
N PHE A 220 5.77 5.68 10.76
CA PHE A 220 7.17 6.01 11.04
C PHE A 220 7.90 4.84 11.71
N LYS A 221 7.35 4.31 12.81
CA LYS A 221 7.95 3.22 13.58
C LYS A 221 8.21 1.97 12.75
N VAL A 222 7.21 1.55 11.95
CA VAL A 222 7.35 0.36 11.09
C VAL A 222 8.40 0.60 10.00
N LEU A 223 8.46 1.80 9.42
CA LEU A 223 9.49 2.18 8.46
C LEU A 223 10.90 2.18 9.08
N GLN A 224 11.02 2.40 10.39
CA GLN A 224 12.28 2.27 11.15
C GLN A 224 12.60 0.81 11.54
N GLY A 225 11.72 -0.14 11.25
CA GLY A 225 11.94 -1.56 11.56
C GLY A 225 11.41 -2.00 12.92
N GLU A 226 10.62 -1.17 13.61
CA GLU A 226 9.97 -1.60 14.83
C GLU A 226 9.03 -2.79 14.57
N LYS A 227 9.11 -3.77 15.47
CA LYS A 227 8.28 -4.98 15.40
C LYS A 227 6.92 -4.69 16.00
N MET A 228 5.93 -4.43 15.16
CA MET A 228 4.52 -4.32 15.54
C MET A 228 3.63 -5.04 14.55
N GLY A 229 2.43 -5.39 14.98
CA GLY A 229 1.49 -6.13 14.16
C GLY A 229 1.95 -7.56 13.86
N THR A 230 1.50 -8.13 12.76
CA THR A 230 1.79 -9.50 12.34
C THR A 230 2.85 -9.54 11.27
N ILE A 231 3.86 -10.42 11.42
CA ILE A 231 4.81 -10.76 10.36
C ILE A 231 4.40 -12.07 9.69
N ILE A 232 4.45 -12.13 8.37
CA ILE A 232 4.20 -13.32 7.55
C ILE A 232 5.48 -13.60 6.75
N SER A 233 6.00 -14.82 6.88
CA SER A 233 7.25 -15.24 6.23
C SER A 233 7.34 -16.75 6.02
#